data_fcab53c247c7daf865dadd4a609d42b5
#
_entry.id   fcab53c247c7daf865dadd4a609d42b5
#
_cell.length_a   1.000
_cell.length_b   1.000
_cell.length_c   1.000
_cell.angle_alpha   90.00
_cell.angle_beta   90.00
_cell.angle_gamma   90.00
#
_symmetry.space_group_name_H-M   'P 1'
#
loop_
_entity.id
_entity.type
_entity.pdbx_description
1 polymer ?
#
loop_
_entity_poly.entity_id
_entity_poly.type
_entity_poly.pdbx_seq_one_letter_code
_entity_poly.pdbx_strand_id
1 'polypeptide(L)'
;MIAQDRKGRVTHRFAQLTATATFFLVIAGGLVTSTGSGLAVPDWPLSYGMFFPPMVGGILYEHGHRMIAGCVVILTIALALRLWTTEPRSWLRNTGLAAVGIIFTQAVLGGMTVLFLLPTPVSVAHAGLAMIFFCLVSSLALFTSERWSEPLELARGRQRQPLLGLAIATTAILYAQILLGAWMRHSGAGLAIPDFPLAFGRVFPALESPAVRIHFAHRVGALAVTIAIAALLAEVLRTGRETPEVARPAYLLAGLLVAQITLGALTIWSAKAVLPTTAHVAVGALMLMLAVRISLQAGRIERLGARVATGSLAVAKAARA
;
A
#
# COMPACT_ATOMS: atom_id res chain seq x y z
N MET A 1 -12.15 -27.80 -19.11
CA MET A 1 -11.49 -26.51 -19.42
C MET A 1 -12.39 -25.30 -19.13
N ILE A 2 -13.59 -25.15 -19.68
CA ILE A 2 -14.49 -24.00 -19.51
C ILE A 2 -14.90 -23.75 -18.02
N ALA A 3 -15.19 -24.80 -17.24
CA ALA A 3 -15.59 -24.66 -15.83
C ALA A 3 -14.44 -24.22 -14.91
N GLN A 4 -13.21 -24.63 -15.21
CA GLN A 4 -12.00 -24.27 -14.47
C GLN A 4 -11.59 -22.81 -14.71
N ASP A 5 -11.73 -22.36 -15.95
CA ASP A 5 -11.54 -20.97 -16.38
C ASP A 5 -12.57 -20.04 -15.70
N ARG A 6 -13.84 -20.45 -15.61
CA ARG A 6 -14.88 -19.69 -14.89
C ARG A 6 -14.58 -19.56 -13.40
N LYS A 7 -14.07 -20.62 -12.75
CA LYS A 7 -13.70 -20.59 -11.31
C LYS A 7 -12.57 -19.60 -11.04
N GLY A 8 -11.53 -19.56 -11.90
CA GLY A 8 -10.40 -18.64 -11.82
C GLY A 8 -10.85 -17.17 -11.93
N ARG A 9 -11.68 -16.86 -12.94
CA ARG A 9 -12.21 -15.50 -13.12
C ARG A 9 -13.05 -15.00 -11.94
N VAL A 10 -13.87 -15.86 -11.33
CA VAL A 10 -14.65 -15.49 -10.14
C VAL A 10 -13.72 -15.22 -8.96
N THR A 11 -12.69 -16.03 -8.73
CA THR A 11 -11.72 -15.81 -7.65
C THR A 11 -10.96 -14.49 -7.84
N HIS A 12 -10.55 -14.20 -9.08
CA HIS A 12 -9.89 -12.93 -9.41
C HIS A 12 -10.80 -11.71 -9.14
N ARG A 13 -12.05 -11.73 -9.60
CA ARG A 13 -13.02 -10.65 -9.34
C ARG A 13 -13.26 -10.46 -7.85
N PHE A 14 -13.33 -11.56 -7.10
CA PHE A 14 -13.50 -11.50 -5.64
C PHE A 14 -12.28 -10.89 -4.95
N ALA A 15 -11.06 -11.23 -5.39
CA ALA A 15 -9.83 -10.60 -4.89
C ALA A 15 -9.77 -9.10 -5.24
N GLN A 16 -10.21 -8.71 -6.45
CA GLN A 16 -10.32 -7.30 -6.83
C GLN A 16 -11.33 -6.55 -5.95
N LEU A 17 -12.50 -7.13 -5.68
CA LEU A 17 -13.50 -6.53 -4.80
C LEU A 17 -12.94 -6.32 -3.39
N THR A 18 -12.24 -7.33 -2.82
CA THR A 18 -11.61 -7.24 -1.51
C THR A 18 -10.55 -6.14 -1.47
N ALA A 19 -9.68 -6.06 -2.50
CA ALA A 19 -8.67 -5.01 -2.60
C ALA A 19 -9.28 -3.61 -2.73
N THR A 20 -10.33 -3.46 -3.53
CA THR A 20 -11.05 -2.19 -3.70
C THR A 20 -11.74 -1.76 -2.41
N ALA A 21 -12.45 -2.67 -1.73
CA ALA A 21 -13.07 -2.41 -0.44
C ALA A 21 -12.04 -2.02 0.63
N THR A 22 -10.85 -2.66 0.61
CA THR A 22 -9.73 -2.31 1.51
C THR A 22 -9.20 -0.90 1.22
N PHE A 23 -9.12 -0.50 -0.04
CA PHE A 23 -8.72 0.87 -0.39
C PHE A 23 -9.71 1.91 0.16
N PHE A 24 -11.02 1.67 0.03
CA PHE A 24 -12.04 2.52 0.64
C PHE A 24 -11.96 2.53 2.17
N LEU A 25 -11.60 1.39 2.80
CA LEU A 25 -11.35 1.31 4.23
C LEU A 25 -10.16 2.20 4.64
N VAL A 26 -9.08 2.24 3.85
CA VAL A 26 -7.94 3.15 4.09
C VAL A 26 -8.38 4.61 4.02
N ILE A 27 -9.21 4.97 3.03
CA ILE A 27 -9.78 6.32 2.91
C ILE A 27 -10.64 6.65 4.13
N ALA A 28 -11.54 5.74 4.54
CA ALA A 28 -12.38 5.93 5.71
C ALA A 28 -11.55 6.12 7.00
N GLY A 29 -10.48 5.34 7.21
CA GLY A 29 -9.54 5.54 8.33
C GLY A 29 -8.81 6.89 8.24
N GLY A 30 -8.45 7.33 7.03
CA GLY A 30 -7.93 8.67 6.77
C GLY A 30 -8.92 9.78 7.18
N LEU A 31 -10.22 9.60 6.88
CA LEU A 31 -11.28 10.53 7.27
C LEU A 31 -11.45 10.58 8.79
N VAL A 32 -11.50 9.45 9.48
CA VAL A 32 -11.57 9.41 10.96
C VAL A 32 -10.50 10.29 11.58
N THR A 33 -9.26 10.16 11.12
CA THR A 33 -8.15 10.95 11.67
C THR A 33 -8.21 12.41 11.22
N SER A 34 -8.59 12.70 9.95
CA SER A 34 -8.64 14.07 9.41
C SER A 34 -9.77 14.91 10.02
N THR A 35 -10.85 14.27 10.46
CA THR A 35 -11.98 14.92 11.14
C THR A 35 -11.80 14.98 12.66
N GLY A 36 -10.72 14.38 13.21
CA GLY A 36 -10.53 14.29 14.66
C GLY A 36 -11.50 13.36 15.37
N SER A 37 -12.12 12.42 14.63
CA SER A 37 -13.21 11.56 15.11
C SER A 37 -12.75 10.25 15.76
N GLY A 38 -11.45 10.03 15.97
CA GLY A 38 -10.91 8.73 16.41
C GLY A 38 -11.24 8.32 17.85
N LEU A 39 -11.92 9.17 18.61
CA LEU A 39 -12.46 8.90 19.95
C LEU A 39 -13.92 9.36 20.05
N ALA A 40 -14.64 9.44 18.94
CA ALA A 40 -16.07 9.78 18.96
C ALA A 40 -16.91 8.63 19.52
N VAL A 41 -16.36 7.41 19.58
CA VAL A 41 -16.98 6.20 20.13
C VAL A 41 -16.02 5.62 21.17
N PRO A 42 -16.39 5.62 22.47
CA PRO A 42 -15.44 5.30 23.56
C PRO A 42 -15.23 3.79 23.78
N ASP A 43 -16.10 2.94 23.26
CA ASP A 43 -16.11 1.49 23.44
C ASP A 43 -15.71 0.72 22.18
N TRP A 44 -15.32 -0.53 22.35
CA TRP A 44 -14.98 -1.47 21.28
C TRP A 44 -15.26 -2.91 21.77
N PRO A 45 -15.83 -3.81 20.93
CA PRO A 45 -16.12 -3.69 19.49
C PRO A 45 -17.42 -2.96 19.16
N LEU A 46 -18.30 -2.75 20.11
CA LEU A 46 -19.56 -2.05 19.93
C LEU A 46 -19.34 -0.53 19.86
N SER A 47 -20.44 0.21 19.69
CA SER A 47 -20.45 1.68 19.66
C SER A 47 -21.58 2.16 20.58
N TYR A 48 -21.22 2.67 21.76
CA TYR A 48 -22.16 2.97 22.85
C TYR A 48 -23.02 1.76 23.23
N GLY A 49 -22.42 0.57 23.26
CA GLY A 49 -23.12 -0.69 23.52
C GLY A 49 -24.05 -1.15 22.40
N MET A 50 -24.08 -0.46 21.25
CA MET A 50 -24.98 -0.73 20.12
C MET A 50 -24.22 -1.22 18.90
N PHE A 51 -24.89 -2.04 18.06
CA PHE A 51 -24.40 -2.37 16.71
C PHE A 51 -24.66 -1.25 15.70
N PHE A 52 -25.71 -0.47 15.89
CA PHE A 52 -26.10 0.64 15.01
C PHE A 52 -26.39 1.89 15.85
N PRO A 53 -25.38 2.67 16.24
CA PRO A 53 -25.56 3.92 16.96
C PRO A 53 -26.12 5.00 16.03
N PRO A 54 -26.65 6.12 16.57
CA PRO A 54 -27.00 7.28 15.76
C PRO A 54 -25.78 7.80 14.97
N MET A 55 -25.89 7.85 13.65
CA MET A 55 -24.80 8.22 12.71
C MET A 55 -24.68 9.75 12.59
N VAL A 56 -24.27 10.43 13.68
CA VAL A 56 -24.15 11.88 13.75
C VAL A 56 -22.72 12.32 14.10
N GLY A 57 -22.29 13.45 13.56
CA GLY A 57 -20.98 14.05 13.89
C GLY A 57 -19.81 13.08 13.69
N GLY A 58 -18.93 12.98 14.68
CA GLY A 58 -17.76 12.10 14.66
C GLY A 58 -18.10 10.61 14.62
N ILE A 59 -19.26 10.21 15.16
CA ILE A 59 -19.73 8.81 15.14
C ILE A 59 -19.91 8.32 13.71
N LEU A 60 -20.39 9.17 12.79
CA LEU A 60 -20.52 8.83 11.37
C LEU A 60 -19.18 8.34 10.77
N TYR A 61 -18.10 9.02 11.09
CA TYR A 61 -16.78 8.67 10.55
C TYR A 61 -16.19 7.45 11.25
N GLU A 62 -16.17 7.42 12.57
CA GLU A 62 -15.54 6.33 13.32
C GLU A 62 -16.33 5.03 13.20
N HIS A 63 -17.67 5.05 13.47
CA HIS A 63 -18.49 3.86 13.33
C HIS A 63 -18.63 3.42 11.87
N GLY A 64 -18.74 4.38 10.92
CA GLY A 64 -18.72 4.09 9.48
C GLY A 64 -17.44 3.36 9.05
N HIS A 65 -16.29 3.77 9.56
CA HIS A 65 -15.01 3.05 9.35
C HIS A 65 -15.07 1.62 9.91
N ARG A 66 -15.62 1.41 11.12
CA ARG A 66 -15.79 0.07 11.72
C ARG A 66 -16.73 -0.82 10.88
N MET A 67 -17.83 -0.28 10.34
CA MET A 67 -18.74 -1.02 9.45
C MET A 67 -18.03 -1.47 8.17
N ILE A 68 -17.29 -0.58 7.51
CA ILE A 68 -16.50 -0.93 6.31
C ILE A 68 -15.44 -1.97 6.68
N ALA A 69 -14.78 -1.84 7.84
CA ALA A 69 -13.83 -2.83 8.33
C ALA A 69 -14.46 -4.22 8.50
N GLY A 70 -15.67 -4.30 9.09
CA GLY A 70 -16.45 -5.53 9.20
C GLY A 70 -16.73 -6.18 7.84
N CYS A 71 -17.14 -5.39 6.85
CA CYS A 71 -17.32 -5.86 5.48
C CYS A 71 -16.02 -6.41 4.88
N VAL A 72 -14.89 -5.74 5.08
CA VAL A 72 -13.57 -6.20 4.59
C VAL A 72 -13.14 -7.49 5.29
N VAL A 73 -13.42 -7.65 6.59
CA VAL A 73 -13.17 -8.92 7.31
C VAL A 73 -13.95 -10.07 6.66
N ILE A 74 -15.26 -9.88 6.42
CA ILE A 74 -16.11 -10.90 5.77
C ILE A 74 -15.59 -11.24 4.36
N LEU A 75 -15.27 -10.22 3.56
CA LEU A 75 -14.70 -10.41 2.22
C LEU A 75 -13.37 -11.15 2.26
N THR A 76 -12.50 -10.85 3.23
CA THR A 76 -11.19 -11.51 3.38
C THR A 76 -11.35 -12.99 3.76
N ILE A 77 -12.24 -13.31 4.70
CA ILE A 77 -12.53 -14.70 5.08
C ILE A 77 -13.12 -15.47 3.89
N ALA A 78 -14.08 -14.89 3.19
CA ALA A 78 -14.71 -15.52 2.03
C ALA A 78 -13.69 -15.71 0.89
N LEU A 79 -12.76 -14.76 0.66
CA LEU A 79 -11.66 -14.91 -0.31
C LEU A 79 -10.72 -16.04 0.10
N ALA A 80 -10.32 -16.12 1.37
CA ALA A 80 -9.45 -17.18 1.86
C ALA A 80 -10.09 -18.57 1.73
N LEU A 81 -11.37 -18.74 2.08
CA LEU A 81 -12.13 -19.98 1.89
C LEU A 81 -12.21 -20.36 0.41
N ARG A 82 -12.45 -19.38 -0.45
CA ARG A 82 -12.49 -19.62 -1.89
C ARG A 82 -11.13 -20.03 -2.44
N LEU A 83 -10.05 -19.36 -2.06
CA LEU A 83 -8.69 -19.76 -2.42
C LEU A 83 -8.39 -21.18 -1.92
N TRP A 84 -8.80 -21.50 -0.69
CA TRP A 84 -8.59 -22.84 -0.11
C TRP A 84 -9.24 -23.94 -0.94
N THR A 85 -10.45 -23.71 -1.43
CA THR A 85 -11.25 -24.72 -2.15
C THR A 85 -10.99 -24.77 -3.65
N THR A 86 -10.49 -23.69 -4.27
CA THR A 86 -10.40 -23.62 -5.74
C THR A 86 -8.99 -23.42 -6.30
N GLU A 87 -8.03 -22.97 -5.47
CA GLU A 87 -6.69 -22.63 -5.92
C GLU A 87 -5.72 -23.82 -5.73
N PRO A 88 -5.10 -24.34 -6.78
CA PRO A 88 -4.16 -25.46 -6.67
C PRO A 88 -2.81 -25.06 -6.04
N ARG A 89 -2.39 -23.78 -6.17
CA ARG A 89 -1.10 -23.28 -5.67
C ARG A 89 -1.15 -23.11 -4.14
N SER A 90 -0.47 -23.98 -3.39
CA SER A 90 -0.46 -23.99 -1.92
C SER A 90 0.00 -22.65 -1.32
N TRP A 91 1.03 -22.03 -1.91
CA TRP A 91 1.52 -20.74 -1.43
C TRP A 91 0.45 -19.65 -1.50
N LEU A 92 -0.43 -19.66 -2.52
CA LEU A 92 -1.48 -18.67 -2.67
C LEU A 92 -2.63 -18.90 -1.67
N ARG A 93 -2.95 -20.17 -1.36
CA ARG A 93 -3.87 -20.51 -0.27
C ARG A 93 -3.36 -20.01 1.08
N ASN A 94 -2.06 -20.26 1.36
CA ASN A 94 -1.41 -19.79 2.59
C ASN A 94 -1.38 -18.26 2.67
N THR A 95 -1.19 -17.57 1.55
CA THR A 95 -1.28 -16.08 1.49
C THR A 95 -2.69 -15.60 1.82
N GLY A 96 -3.73 -16.30 1.38
CA GLY A 96 -5.12 -16.03 1.78
C GLY A 96 -5.36 -16.19 3.28
N LEU A 97 -4.81 -17.25 3.89
CA LEU A 97 -4.88 -17.46 5.35
C LEU A 97 -4.09 -16.38 6.12
N ALA A 98 -2.91 -16.00 5.62
CA ALA A 98 -2.14 -14.90 6.21
C ALA A 98 -2.92 -13.58 6.18
N ALA A 99 -3.66 -13.29 5.11
CA ALA A 99 -4.53 -12.12 5.04
C ALA A 99 -5.60 -12.14 6.13
N VAL A 100 -6.19 -13.30 6.44
CA VAL A 100 -7.14 -13.46 7.56
C VAL A 100 -6.45 -13.15 8.89
N GLY A 101 -5.27 -13.71 9.16
CA GLY A 101 -4.50 -13.42 10.38
C GLY A 101 -4.18 -11.94 10.54
N ILE A 102 -3.76 -11.29 9.46
CA ILE A 102 -3.42 -9.86 9.46
C ILE A 102 -4.65 -8.99 9.71
N ILE A 103 -5.81 -9.27 9.09
CA ILE A 103 -7.01 -8.45 9.31
C ILE A 103 -7.56 -8.57 10.73
N PHE A 104 -7.44 -9.74 11.37
CA PHE A 104 -7.78 -9.87 12.79
C PHE A 104 -6.82 -9.10 13.69
N THR A 105 -5.50 -9.17 13.44
CA THR A 105 -4.51 -8.36 14.16
C THR A 105 -4.78 -6.87 13.97
N GLN A 106 -5.18 -6.47 12.76
CA GLN A 106 -5.56 -5.10 12.43
C GLN A 106 -6.78 -4.63 13.23
N ALA A 107 -7.79 -5.49 13.39
CA ALA A 107 -8.99 -5.19 14.19
C ALA A 107 -8.62 -5.00 15.68
N VAL A 108 -7.76 -5.87 16.22
CA VAL A 108 -7.27 -5.75 17.61
C VAL A 108 -6.49 -4.44 17.80
N LEU A 109 -5.54 -4.12 16.91
CA LEU A 109 -4.82 -2.85 16.96
C LEU A 109 -5.77 -1.65 16.87
N GLY A 110 -6.81 -1.72 16.02
CA GLY A 110 -7.84 -0.69 15.93
C GLY A 110 -8.61 -0.52 17.24
N GLY A 111 -8.99 -1.62 17.91
CA GLY A 111 -9.59 -1.58 19.24
C GLY A 111 -8.66 -0.96 20.29
N MET A 112 -7.38 -1.32 20.26
CA MET A 112 -6.36 -0.76 21.16
C MET A 112 -6.17 0.75 20.97
N THR A 113 -6.30 1.28 19.74
CA THR A 113 -6.21 2.74 19.52
C THR A 113 -7.30 3.49 20.27
N VAL A 114 -8.51 2.93 20.34
CA VAL A 114 -9.64 3.53 21.06
C VAL A 114 -9.50 3.34 22.56
N LEU A 115 -9.31 2.12 23.03
CA LEU A 115 -9.27 1.78 24.45
C LEU A 115 -8.12 2.44 25.20
N PHE A 116 -7.00 2.71 24.52
CA PHE A 116 -5.83 3.40 25.10
C PHE A 116 -5.69 4.87 24.69
N LEU A 117 -6.76 5.48 24.19
CA LEU A 117 -6.83 6.92 23.88
C LEU A 117 -5.78 7.37 22.84
N LEU A 118 -5.68 6.64 21.73
CA LEU A 118 -4.84 6.93 20.56
C LEU A 118 -3.32 7.01 20.85
N PRO A 119 -2.69 6.01 21.50
CA PRO A 119 -1.25 6.05 21.70
C PRO A 119 -0.53 6.09 20.34
N THR A 120 0.40 7.02 20.16
CA THR A 120 1.10 7.20 18.88
C THR A 120 1.73 5.91 18.35
N PRO A 121 2.46 5.08 19.13
CA PRO A 121 3.04 3.84 18.62
C PRO A 121 1.99 2.84 18.10
N VAL A 122 0.87 2.67 18.82
CA VAL A 122 -0.22 1.76 18.43
C VAL A 122 -0.92 2.26 17.17
N SER A 123 -1.19 3.56 17.09
CA SER A 123 -1.80 4.19 15.93
C SER A 123 -0.92 4.07 14.67
N VAL A 124 0.39 4.23 14.82
CA VAL A 124 1.37 4.02 13.73
C VAL A 124 1.44 2.57 13.31
N ALA A 125 1.45 1.63 14.27
CA ALA A 125 1.44 0.19 13.98
C ALA A 125 0.15 -0.21 13.23
N HIS A 126 -1.01 0.29 13.67
CA HIS A 126 -2.29 0.09 12.99
C HIS A 126 -2.25 0.63 11.55
N ALA A 127 -1.78 1.87 11.34
CA ALA A 127 -1.65 2.45 10.01
C ALA A 127 -0.65 1.66 9.12
N GLY A 128 0.50 1.27 9.66
CA GLY A 128 1.50 0.49 8.93
C GLY A 128 1.00 -0.89 8.53
N LEU A 129 0.35 -1.61 9.45
CA LEU A 129 -0.21 -2.93 9.16
C LEU A 129 -1.37 -2.84 8.16
N ALA A 130 -2.16 -1.75 8.16
CA ALA A 130 -3.19 -1.49 7.15
C ALA A 130 -2.58 -1.40 5.73
N MET A 131 -1.42 -0.75 5.58
CA MET A 131 -0.73 -0.66 4.30
C MET A 131 -0.20 -2.03 3.85
N ILE A 132 0.36 -2.83 4.75
CA ILE A 132 0.79 -4.22 4.46
C ILE A 132 -0.42 -5.05 4.02
N PHE A 133 -1.54 -4.97 4.73
CA PHE A 133 -2.76 -5.69 4.39
C PHE A 133 -3.29 -5.28 3.01
N PHE A 134 -3.36 -3.98 2.72
CA PHE A 134 -3.80 -3.47 1.41
C PHE A 134 -2.90 -3.97 0.27
N CYS A 135 -1.58 -3.93 0.45
CA CYS A 135 -0.63 -4.48 -0.52
C CYS A 135 -0.79 -6.00 -0.70
N LEU A 136 -1.06 -6.73 0.38
CA LEU A 136 -1.26 -8.18 0.34
C LEU A 136 -2.50 -8.57 -0.46
N VAL A 137 -3.67 -7.96 -0.17
CA VAL A 137 -4.90 -8.27 -0.91
C VAL A 137 -4.85 -7.80 -2.36
N SER A 138 -4.15 -6.69 -2.64
CA SER A 138 -3.86 -6.23 -4.00
C SER A 138 -2.94 -7.20 -4.75
N SER A 139 -1.97 -7.81 -4.05
CA SER A 139 -1.12 -8.86 -4.60
C SER A 139 -1.91 -10.16 -4.89
N LEU A 140 -2.86 -10.53 -4.02
CA LEU A 140 -3.78 -11.64 -4.29
C LEU A 140 -4.59 -11.40 -5.57
N ALA A 141 -5.08 -10.17 -5.78
CA ALA A 141 -5.76 -9.80 -7.02
C ALA A 141 -4.82 -9.91 -8.25
N LEU A 142 -3.55 -9.52 -8.11
CA LEU A 142 -2.55 -9.69 -9.17
C LEU A 142 -2.30 -11.17 -9.48
N PHE A 143 -2.04 -11.99 -8.45
CA PHE A 143 -1.67 -13.41 -8.59
C PHE A 143 -2.79 -14.30 -9.11
N THR A 144 -4.05 -13.91 -8.91
CA THR A 144 -5.24 -14.61 -9.43
C THR A 144 -5.62 -14.16 -10.84
N SER A 145 -4.96 -13.12 -11.41
CA SER A 145 -5.24 -12.64 -12.76
C SER A 145 -4.71 -13.61 -13.85
N GLU A 146 -5.40 -13.69 -14.96
CA GLU A 146 -4.97 -14.45 -16.16
C GLU A 146 -3.58 -13.97 -16.61
N ARG A 147 -3.36 -12.65 -16.67
CA ARG A 147 -2.07 -12.03 -17.04
C ARG A 147 -0.89 -12.44 -16.16
N TRP A 148 -1.12 -12.82 -14.91
CA TRP A 148 -0.06 -13.36 -14.06
C TRP A 148 0.35 -14.77 -14.46
N SER A 149 -0.57 -15.56 -15.01
CA SER A 149 -0.34 -16.94 -15.44
C SER A 149 0.16 -17.05 -16.87
N GLU A 150 -0.06 -16.03 -17.71
CA GLU A 150 0.38 -15.99 -19.09
C GLU A 150 1.91 -15.96 -19.20
N PRO A 151 2.51 -16.64 -20.20
CA PRO A 151 3.93 -16.50 -20.50
C PRO A 151 4.28 -15.02 -20.77
N LEU A 152 5.33 -14.52 -20.13
CA LEU A 152 5.88 -13.21 -20.51
C LEU A 152 6.72 -13.39 -21.78
N GLU A 153 6.43 -12.62 -22.81
CA GLU A 153 7.33 -12.46 -23.95
C GLU A 153 8.56 -11.68 -23.47
N LEU A 154 9.61 -12.42 -23.11
CA LEU A 154 10.88 -11.84 -22.72
C LEU A 154 11.66 -11.47 -24.00
N ALA A 155 11.89 -10.18 -24.21
CA ALA A 155 12.86 -9.74 -25.22
C ALA A 155 14.21 -10.43 -24.96
N ARG A 156 14.66 -11.27 -25.91
CA ARG A 156 15.89 -12.06 -25.80
C ARG A 156 17.09 -11.16 -25.55
N GLY A 157 17.83 -11.41 -24.48
CA GLY A 157 19.22 -10.98 -24.35
C GLY A 157 19.57 -9.88 -23.37
N ARG A 158 18.67 -9.34 -22.51
CA ARG A 158 19.05 -8.35 -21.51
C ARG A 158 18.98 -8.88 -20.07
N GLN A 159 20.14 -8.98 -19.42
CA GLN A 159 20.22 -9.14 -17.97
C GLN A 159 19.62 -7.88 -17.30
N ARG A 160 18.54 -8.05 -16.48
CA ARG A 160 17.78 -6.95 -15.90
C ARG A 160 17.92 -6.86 -14.37
N GLN A 161 19.12 -7.12 -13.85
CA GLN A 161 19.36 -7.18 -12.40
C GLN A 161 19.10 -5.86 -11.61
N PRO A 162 19.38 -4.64 -12.12
CA PRO A 162 19.15 -3.45 -11.30
C PRO A 162 17.68 -3.12 -11.05
N LEU A 163 16.73 -3.54 -11.92
CA LEU A 163 15.32 -3.17 -11.80
C LEU A 163 14.65 -3.73 -10.55
N LEU A 164 14.88 -5.00 -10.21
CA LEU A 164 14.28 -5.62 -9.01
C LEU A 164 14.83 -4.94 -7.74
N GLY A 165 16.14 -4.72 -7.66
CA GLY A 165 16.76 -4.04 -6.52
C GLY A 165 16.21 -2.63 -6.30
N LEU A 166 16.09 -1.83 -7.38
CA LEU A 166 15.50 -0.49 -7.33
C LEU A 166 14.02 -0.52 -6.94
N ALA A 167 13.24 -1.45 -7.46
CA ALA A 167 11.83 -1.59 -7.12
C ALA A 167 11.64 -1.94 -5.64
N ILE A 168 12.41 -2.87 -5.11
CA ILE A 168 12.38 -3.24 -3.68
C ILE A 168 12.82 -2.07 -2.81
N ALA A 169 13.92 -1.39 -3.16
CA ALA A 169 14.40 -0.22 -2.41
C ALA A 169 13.36 0.90 -2.41
N THR A 170 12.75 1.21 -3.56
CA THR A 170 11.67 2.21 -3.67
C THR A 170 10.47 1.83 -2.79
N THR A 171 10.07 0.55 -2.79
CA THR A 171 8.98 0.04 -1.94
C THR A 171 9.31 0.23 -0.45
N ALA A 172 10.52 -0.12 -0.03
CA ALA A 172 10.96 0.01 1.36
C ALA A 172 11.01 1.49 1.81
N ILE A 173 11.56 2.38 0.97
CA ILE A 173 11.61 3.82 1.24
C ILE A 173 10.21 4.41 1.33
N LEU A 174 9.30 4.05 0.42
CA LEU A 174 7.89 4.48 0.47
C LEU A 174 7.20 4.01 1.75
N TYR A 175 7.39 2.76 2.15
CA TYR A 175 6.78 2.24 3.37
C TYR A 175 7.33 2.96 4.61
N ALA A 176 8.64 3.15 4.69
CA ALA A 176 9.27 3.91 5.78
C ALA A 176 8.75 5.36 5.84
N GLN A 177 8.58 6.01 4.67
CA GLN A 177 8.01 7.35 4.57
C GLN A 177 6.56 7.42 5.04
N ILE A 178 5.75 6.40 4.75
CA ILE A 178 4.37 6.31 5.25
C ILE A 178 4.35 6.18 6.78
N LEU A 179 5.22 5.34 7.35
CA LEU A 179 5.34 5.21 8.82
C LEU A 179 5.78 6.51 9.47
N LEU A 180 6.75 7.21 8.88
CA LEU A 180 7.20 8.51 9.35
C LEU A 180 6.09 9.57 9.28
N GLY A 181 5.30 9.57 8.19
CA GLY A 181 4.11 10.41 8.05
C GLY A 181 3.02 10.09 9.06
N ALA A 182 2.77 8.80 9.33
CA ALA A 182 1.85 8.37 10.37
C ALA A 182 2.33 8.83 11.76
N TRP A 183 3.61 8.68 12.05
CA TRP A 183 4.20 9.17 13.31
C TRP A 183 4.03 10.69 13.45
N MET A 184 4.41 11.45 12.42
CA MET A 184 4.22 12.92 12.40
C MET A 184 2.76 13.31 12.65
N ARG A 185 1.82 12.59 12.04
CA ARG A 185 0.38 12.86 12.17
C ARG A 185 -0.13 12.59 13.59
N HIS A 186 0.17 11.39 14.12
CA HIS A 186 -0.33 10.94 15.43
C HIS A 186 0.39 11.60 16.62
N SER A 187 1.59 12.15 16.41
CA SER A 187 2.26 12.99 17.42
C SER A 187 1.85 14.47 17.38
N GLY A 188 0.89 14.84 16.51
CA GLY A 188 0.44 16.23 16.38
C GLY A 188 1.41 17.16 15.63
N ALA A 189 2.52 16.64 15.10
CA ALA A 189 3.58 17.43 14.47
C ALA A 189 3.27 17.91 13.03
N GLY A 190 2.09 17.60 12.48
CA GLY A 190 1.77 17.83 11.07
C GLY A 190 1.77 19.29 10.60
N LEU A 191 1.70 20.28 11.52
CA LEU A 191 1.84 21.71 11.22
C LEU A 191 2.99 22.35 11.98
N ALA A 192 3.94 21.58 12.52
CA ALA A 192 5.09 22.12 13.24
C ALA A 192 5.98 23.04 12.38
N ILE A 193 5.94 22.87 11.05
CA ILE A 193 6.54 23.76 10.06
C ILE A 193 5.41 24.29 9.18
N PRO A 194 5.02 25.57 9.30
CA PRO A 194 3.79 26.11 8.71
C PRO A 194 3.92 26.48 7.23
N ASP A 195 5.13 26.59 6.71
CA ASP A 195 5.42 27.02 5.34
C ASP A 195 5.89 25.85 4.44
N PHE A 196 5.74 25.96 3.13
CA PHE A 196 6.21 25.04 2.11
C PHE A 196 6.47 25.82 0.81
N PRO A 197 7.55 25.54 0.07
CA PRO A 197 8.55 24.46 0.25
C PRO A 197 9.63 24.71 1.31
N LEU A 198 9.77 25.95 1.79
CA LEU A 198 10.73 26.31 2.83
C LEU A 198 10.26 25.84 4.20
N ALA A 199 11.13 25.96 5.19
CA ALA A 199 10.88 25.66 6.58
C ALA A 199 11.30 26.89 7.42
N PHE A 200 10.32 27.69 7.90
CA PHE A 200 10.51 28.99 8.52
C PHE A 200 11.33 29.96 7.62
N GLY A 201 11.01 29.98 6.33
CA GLY A 201 11.70 30.78 5.32
C GLY A 201 13.10 30.29 4.96
N ARG A 202 13.55 29.13 5.45
CA ARG A 202 14.90 28.55 5.24
C ARG A 202 14.81 27.16 4.59
N VAL A 203 15.88 26.74 3.93
CA VAL A 203 15.99 25.35 3.43
C VAL A 203 16.22 24.37 4.58
N PHE A 204 17.06 24.75 5.57
CA PHE A 204 17.31 23.97 6.78
C PHE A 204 16.87 24.77 8.00
N PRO A 205 15.80 24.33 8.69
CA PRO A 205 15.31 24.99 9.89
C PRO A 205 16.17 24.66 11.11
N ALA A 206 16.07 25.48 12.14
CA ALA A 206 16.56 25.10 13.47
C ALA A 206 15.69 23.95 14.01
N LEU A 207 16.33 22.84 14.37
CA LEU A 207 15.66 21.59 14.81
C LEU A 207 15.44 21.58 16.34
N GLU A 208 14.88 22.65 16.88
CA GLU A 208 14.78 22.89 18.33
C GLU A 208 13.78 21.95 19.02
N SER A 209 12.63 21.70 18.40
CA SER A 209 11.59 20.84 18.98
C SER A 209 11.47 19.47 18.34
N PRO A 210 11.03 18.42 19.07
CA PRO A 210 10.75 17.11 18.51
C PRO A 210 9.74 17.16 17.35
N ALA A 211 8.73 18.03 17.43
CA ALA A 211 7.72 18.20 16.39
C ALA A 211 8.31 18.75 15.08
N VAL A 212 9.21 19.74 15.16
CA VAL A 212 9.92 20.28 14.00
C VAL A 212 10.85 19.22 13.41
N ARG A 213 11.58 18.48 14.26
CA ARG A 213 12.47 17.40 13.78
C ARG A 213 11.73 16.34 12.96
N ILE A 214 10.59 15.85 13.47
CA ILE A 214 9.85 14.79 12.78
C ILE A 214 9.17 15.31 11.50
N HIS A 215 8.65 16.54 11.51
CA HIS A 215 8.08 17.16 10.31
C HIS A 215 9.16 17.39 9.24
N PHE A 216 10.34 17.90 9.62
CA PHE A 216 11.45 18.09 8.69
C PHE A 216 11.98 16.75 8.16
N ALA A 217 12.12 15.72 9.02
CA ALA A 217 12.49 14.38 8.60
C ALA A 217 11.51 13.80 7.56
N HIS A 218 10.18 14.04 7.73
CA HIS A 218 9.18 13.63 6.74
C HIS A 218 9.37 14.33 5.39
N ARG A 219 9.78 15.60 5.35
CA ARG A 219 10.11 16.33 4.10
C ARG A 219 11.38 15.79 3.43
N VAL A 220 12.41 15.49 4.22
CA VAL A 220 13.64 14.85 3.71
C VAL A 220 13.33 13.45 3.18
N GLY A 221 12.49 12.69 3.88
CA GLY A 221 12.01 11.40 3.40
C GLY A 221 11.23 11.50 2.09
N ALA A 222 10.42 12.55 1.89
CA ALA A 222 9.74 12.80 0.62
C ALA A 222 10.71 13.07 -0.52
N LEU A 223 11.83 13.75 -0.27
CA LEU A 223 12.91 13.91 -1.25
C LEU A 223 13.56 12.55 -1.58
N ALA A 224 13.82 11.72 -0.57
CA ALA A 224 14.35 10.36 -0.79
C ALA A 224 13.40 9.50 -1.64
N VAL A 225 12.10 9.56 -1.39
CA VAL A 225 11.07 8.90 -2.22
C VAL A 225 11.11 9.44 -3.66
N THR A 226 11.23 10.75 -3.84
CA THR A 226 11.32 11.37 -5.16
C THR A 226 12.51 10.86 -5.94
N ILE A 227 13.69 10.82 -5.32
CA ILE A 227 14.92 10.29 -5.93
C ILE A 227 14.77 8.81 -6.28
N ALA A 228 14.20 8.00 -5.37
CA ALA A 228 14.03 6.56 -5.59
C ALA A 228 13.06 6.30 -6.76
N ILE A 229 11.94 7.02 -6.85
CA ILE A 229 10.99 6.88 -7.96
C ILE A 229 11.60 7.39 -9.27
N ALA A 230 12.36 8.48 -9.26
CA ALA A 230 13.03 8.98 -10.45
C ALA A 230 14.08 7.97 -10.97
N ALA A 231 14.88 7.36 -10.08
CA ALA A 231 15.84 6.32 -10.44
C ALA A 231 15.14 5.07 -11.00
N LEU A 232 14.05 4.63 -10.36
CA LEU A 232 13.24 3.51 -10.84
C LEU A 232 12.66 3.80 -12.23
N LEU A 233 12.10 4.99 -12.44
CA LEU A 233 11.55 5.40 -13.71
C LEU A 233 12.63 5.48 -14.80
N ALA A 234 13.79 6.04 -14.50
CA ALA A 234 14.93 6.09 -15.43
C ALA A 234 15.36 4.69 -15.86
N GLU A 235 15.43 3.73 -14.91
CA GLU A 235 15.74 2.34 -15.24
C GLU A 235 14.66 1.68 -16.09
N VAL A 236 13.38 1.92 -15.81
CA VAL A 236 12.25 1.43 -16.62
C VAL A 236 12.31 2.03 -18.02
N LEU A 237 12.61 3.31 -18.18
CA LEU A 237 12.76 3.96 -19.47
C LEU A 237 13.92 3.38 -20.28
N ARG A 238 15.02 3.01 -19.60
CA ARG A 238 16.22 2.44 -20.21
C ARG A 238 16.04 0.99 -20.63
N THR A 239 15.31 0.19 -19.83
CA THR A 239 15.29 -1.29 -19.97
C THR A 239 13.91 -1.90 -20.12
N GLY A 240 12.84 -1.22 -19.68
CA GLY A 240 11.52 -1.80 -19.45
C GLY A 240 10.39 -1.30 -20.35
N ARG A 241 10.65 -0.41 -21.32
CA ARG A 241 9.60 0.14 -22.20
C ARG A 241 8.81 -0.94 -22.95
N GLU A 242 9.45 -2.06 -23.27
CA GLU A 242 8.86 -3.18 -23.97
C GLU A 242 8.04 -4.12 -23.06
N THR A 243 8.02 -3.86 -21.73
CA THR A 243 7.31 -4.67 -20.75
C THR A 243 6.20 -3.84 -20.10
N PRO A 244 4.99 -3.83 -20.67
CA PRO A 244 3.86 -2.99 -20.19
C PRO A 244 3.48 -3.25 -18.73
N GLU A 245 3.72 -4.46 -18.23
CA GLU A 245 3.43 -4.89 -16.86
C GLU A 245 4.26 -4.11 -15.80
N VAL A 246 5.40 -3.57 -16.19
CA VAL A 246 6.28 -2.74 -15.36
C VAL A 246 6.17 -1.27 -15.75
N ALA A 247 6.19 -0.97 -17.05
CA ALA A 247 6.23 0.41 -17.54
C ALA A 247 4.97 1.21 -17.15
N ARG A 248 3.77 0.64 -17.37
CA ARG A 248 2.52 1.34 -17.02
C ARG A 248 2.40 1.67 -15.53
N PRO A 249 2.63 0.73 -14.58
CA PRO A 249 2.65 1.05 -13.16
C PRO A 249 3.72 2.10 -12.78
N ALA A 250 4.89 2.09 -13.43
CA ALA A 250 5.94 3.06 -13.15
C ALA A 250 5.56 4.48 -13.59
N TYR A 251 4.93 4.63 -14.76
CA TYR A 251 4.41 5.94 -15.19
C TYR A 251 3.30 6.45 -14.28
N LEU A 252 2.38 5.56 -13.86
CA LEU A 252 1.35 5.93 -12.89
C LEU A 252 1.95 6.34 -11.55
N LEU A 253 2.97 5.61 -11.07
CA LEU A 253 3.67 5.94 -9.82
C LEU A 253 4.32 7.32 -9.90
N ALA A 254 4.94 7.67 -11.03
CA ALA A 254 5.52 8.99 -11.25
C ALA A 254 4.45 10.10 -11.29
N GLY A 255 3.30 9.86 -11.93
CA GLY A 255 2.18 10.78 -11.91
C GLY A 255 1.58 10.98 -10.51
N LEU A 256 1.43 9.88 -9.74
CA LEU A 256 0.97 9.94 -8.35
C LEU A 256 1.97 10.65 -7.43
N LEU A 257 3.27 10.60 -7.71
CA LEU A 257 4.28 11.36 -6.95
C LEU A 257 4.02 12.86 -7.05
N VAL A 258 3.72 13.37 -8.24
CA VAL A 258 3.37 14.79 -8.42
C VAL A 258 2.12 15.14 -7.62
N ALA A 259 1.07 14.33 -7.72
CA ALA A 259 -0.15 14.51 -6.93
C ALA A 259 0.13 14.46 -5.41
N GLN A 260 0.99 13.54 -4.96
CA GLN A 260 1.35 13.36 -3.55
C GLN A 260 2.06 14.59 -2.99
N ILE A 261 3.03 15.16 -3.72
CA ILE A 261 3.73 16.38 -3.31
C ILE A 261 2.76 17.56 -3.25
N THR A 262 1.91 17.71 -4.26
CA THR A 262 0.88 18.76 -4.31
C THR A 262 -0.09 18.64 -3.14
N LEU A 263 -0.59 17.43 -2.84
CA LEU A 263 -1.48 17.19 -1.70
C LEU A 263 -0.79 17.45 -0.36
N GLY A 264 0.51 17.13 -0.24
CA GLY A 264 1.32 17.47 0.93
C GLY A 264 1.42 18.98 1.14
N ALA A 265 1.70 19.76 0.10
CA ALA A 265 1.70 21.22 0.12
C ALA A 265 0.32 21.79 0.50
N LEU A 266 -0.74 21.29 -0.13
CA LEU A 266 -2.12 21.68 0.16
C LEU A 266 -2.52 21.36 1.60
N THR A 267 -2.05 20.25 2.17
CA THR A 267 -2.30 19.91 3.59
C THR A 267 -1.74 20.97 4.53
N ILE A 268 -0.56 21.51 4.23
CA ILE A 268 0.06 22.58 5.03
C ILE A 268 -0.67 23.91 4.80
N TRP A 269 -0.84 24.34 3.56
CA TRP A 269 -1.45 25.62 3.21
C TRP A 269 -2.92 25.74 3.62
N SER A 270 -3.64 24.61 3.70
CA SER A 270 -5.03 24.55 4.18
C SER A 270 -5.16 24.29 5.69
N ALA A 271 -4.05 24.33 6.44
CA ALA A 271 -4.05 23.98 7.86
C ALA A 271 -4.69 22.62 8.17
N LYS A 272 -4.39 21.60 7.38
CA LYS A 272 -4.92 20.22 7.45
C LYS A 272 -6.41 20.10 7.09
N ALA A 273 -6.90 20.82 6.09
CA ALA A 273 -8.25 20.57 5.59
C ALA A 273 -8.47 19.08 5.30
N VAL A 274 -9.68 18.59 5.58
CA VAL A 274 -10.02 17.16 5.56
C VAL A 274 -9.73 16.52 4.20
N LEU A 275 -10.14 17.16 3.11
CA LEU A 275 -10.01 16.60 1.76
C LEU A 275 -8.55 16.40 1.34
N PRO A 276 -7.66 17.42 1.30
CA PRO A 276 -6.28 17.22 0.87
C PRO A 276 -5.52 16.28 1.81
N THR A 277 -5.78 16.33 3.12
CA THR A 277 -5.12 15.46 4.11
C THR A 277 -5.52 14.00 3.91
N THR A 278 -6.79 13.71 3.67
CA THR A 278 -7.27 12.34 3.42
C THR A 278 -6.81 11.83 2.06
N ALA A 279 -6.87 12.68 1.03
CA ALA A 279 -6.38 12.33 -0.31
C ALA A 279 -4.88 12.03 -0.32
N HIS A 280 -4.07 12.77 0.48
CA HIS A 280 -2.63 12.49 0.65
C HIS A 280 -2.37 11.07 1.20
N VAL A 281 -3.18 10.61 2.16
CA VAL A 281 -3.10 9.23 2.67
C VAL A 281 -3.48 8.21 1.59
N ALA A 282 -4.57 8.46 0.87
CA ALA A 282 -5.06 7.56 -0.18
C ALA A 282 -4.06 7.42 -1.34
N VAL A 283 -3.50 8.53 -1.81
CA VAL A 283 -2.48 8.54 -2.88
C VAL A 283 -1.21 7.82 -2.41
N GLY A 284 -0.76 8.06 -1.16
CA GLY A 284 0.37 7.34 -0.58
C GLY A 284 0.17 5.82 -0.55
N ALA A 285 -1.04 5.34 -0.22
CA ALA A 285 -1.38 3.93 -0.26
C ALA A 285 -1.33 3.35 -1.68
N LEU A 286 -1.86 4.07 -2.68
CA LEU A 286 -1.77 3.66 -4.09
C LEU A 286 -0.33 3.62 -4.60
N MET A 287 0.50 4.60 -4.22
CA MET A 287 1.93 4.61 -4.57
C MET A 287 2.64 3.37 -4.03
N LEU A 288 2.42 3.02 -2.76
CA LEU A 288 3.01 1.82 -2.17
C LEU A 288 2.54 0.54 -2.88
N MET A 289 1.24 0.42 -3.15
CA MET A 289 0.67 -0.72 -3.89
C MET A 289 1.29 -0.85 -5.29
N LEU A 290 1.48 0.26 -6.02
CA LEU A 290 2.13 0.24 -7.34
C LEU A 290 3.61 -0.16 -7.24
N ALA A 291 4.35 0.33 -6.24
CA ALA A 291 5.75 -0.04 -6.02
C ALA A 291 5.88 -1.54 -5.71
N VAL A 292 5.01 -2.09 -4.85
CA VAL A 292 4.92 -3.55 -4.60
C VAL A 292 4.63 -4.31 -5.89
N ARG A 293 3.66 -3.86 -6.70
CA ARG A 293 3.32 -4.48 -7.98
C ARG A 293 4.51 -4.49 -8.94
N ILE A 294 5.26 -3.38 -9.03
CA ILE A 294 6.47 -3.29 -9.86
C ILE A 294 7.52 -4.29 -9.36
N SER A 295 7.75 -4.37 -8.05
CA SER A 295 8.69 -5.31 -7.43
C SER A 295 8.32 -6.77 -7.73
N LEU A 296 7.05 -7.13 -7.64
CA LEU A 296 6.55 -8.48 -7.96
C LEU A 296 6.74 -8.82 -9.43
N GLN A 297 6.45 -7.90 -10.34
CA GLN A 297 6.62 -8.10 -11.79
C GLN A 297 8.10 -8.17 -12.17
N ALA A 298 8.95 -7.30 -11.62
CA ALA A 298 10.41 -7.34 -11.82
C ALA A 298 11.00 -8.67 -11.36
N GLY A 299 10.62 -9.16 -10.18
CA GLY A 299 11.05 -10.46 -9.67
C GLY A 299 10.54 -11.65 -10.48
N ARG A 300 9.35 -11.53 -11.10
CA ARG A 300 8.84 -12.54 -12.03
C ARG A 300 9.68 -12.59 -13.32
N ILE A 301 10.00 -11.42 -13.89
CA ILE A 301 10.82 -11.29 -15.09
C ILE A 301 12.22 -11.88 -14.87
N GLU A 302 12.85 -11.57 -13.73
CA GLU A 302 14.18 -12.06 -13.38
C GLU A 302 14.21 -13.60 -13.26
N ARG A 303 13.25 -14.18 -12.55
CA ARG A 303 13.12 -15.64 -12.39
C ARG A 303 12.92 -16.37 -13.71
N LEU A 304 12.12 -15.82 -14.62
CA LEU A 304 11.90 -16.40 -15.95
C LEU A 304 13.14 -16.28 -16.83
N GLY A 305 13.84 -15.16 -16.79
CA GLY A 305 15.12 -14.96 -17.50
C GLY A 305 16.19 -15.95 -17.04
N ALA A 306 16.32 -16.20 -15.75
CA ALA A 306 17.25 -17.18 -15.18
C ALA A 306 16.93 -18.63 -15.67
N ARG A 307 15.66 -19.01 -15.73
CA ARG A 307 15.23 -20.34 -16.23
C ARG A 307 15.56 -20.54 -17.73
N VAL A 308 15.37 -19.52 -18.56
CA VAL A 308 15.70 -19.57 -19.98
C VAL A 308 17.20 -19.72 -20.16
N ALA A 309 18.03 -18.98 -19.40
CA ALA A 309 19.48 -19.07 -19.46
C ALA A 309 20.00 -20.47 -19.08
N THR A 310 19.47 -21.05 -17.98
CA THR A 310 19.85 -22.42 -17.55
C THR A 310 19.39 -23.50 -18.51
N GLY A 311 18.20 -23.38 -19.08
CA GLY A 311 17.67 -24.31 -20.08
C GLY A 311 18.51 -24.29 -21.38
N SER A 312 18.90 -23.10 -21.85
CA SER A 312 19.76 -22.94 -23.03
C SER A 312 21.17 -23.50 -22.83
N LEU A 313 21.74 -23.37 -21.64
CA LEU A 313 23.03 -23.96 -21.27
C LEU A 313 22.96 -25.50 -21.23
N ALA A 314 21.86 -26.07 -20.74
CA ALA A 314 21.66 -27.52 -20.71
C ALA A 314 21.56 -28.09 -22.13
N VAL A 315 20.81 -27.45 -23.03
CA VAL A 315 20.69 -27.86 -24.45
C VAL A 315 22.04 -27.75 -25.19
N ALA A 316 22.78 -26.65 -24.96
CA ALA A 316 24.10 -26.46 -25.56
C ALA A 316 25.13 -27.50 -25.07
N LYS A 317 25.03 -27.93 -23.82
CA LYS A 317 25.90 -28.99 -23.27
C LYS A 317 25.54 -30.39 -23.82
N ALA A 318 24.25 -30.65 -23.98
CA ALA A 318 23.78 -31.91 -24.58
C ALA A 318 24.10 -32.03 -26.09
N ALA A 319 24.19 -30.90 -26.79
CA ALA A 319 24.56 -30.88 -28.23
C ALA A 319 26.07 -31.03 -28.47
N ARG A 320 26.91 -30.96 -27.42
CA ARG A 320 28.39 -31.11 -27.48
C ARG A 320 28.86 -32.44 -26.93
N ALA A 321 28.00 -33.23 -26.33
CA ALA A 321 28.21 -34.60 -25.87
C ALA A 321 27.70 -35.63 -26.89
#